data_90eb25dace41937f60610c4c841040a1
#
_entry.id   90eb25dace41937f60610c4c841040a1
#
_cell.length_a   1.000
_cell.length_b   1.000
_cell.length_c   1.000
_cell.angle_alpha   90.00
_cell.angle_beta   90.00
_cell.angle_gamma   90.00
#
_symmetry.space_group_name_H-M   'P 1'
#
loop_
_entity.id
_entity.type
_entity.pdbx_description
1 polymer ?
#
loop_
_entity_poly.entity_id
_entity_poly.type
_entity_poly.pdbx_seq_one_letter_code
_entity_poly.pdbx_strand_id
1 'polypeptide(L)'
;GCDNMLVKVGVSNRHIHLSQTDANILFKENYQFKKRNDLSQKGEFATEDTVINKTDNYTFDHVRVVGPIRDYTQVEISESDAKLLGINPPVRDSGDLDNSEDVLIIGPSGSIFKKNCCIIPNRHIHCNKLDNFGYTNGDVISGSINGKIMNDIHVKEKDSYVLELHITKDDATLYGVENGDYIDI
;
A
#
# COMPACT_ATOMS: atom_id res chain seq x y z
N GLY A 1 -1.52 34.54 -1.88
CA GLY A 1 -1.93 33.27 -2.43
C GLY A 1 -1.17 32.14 -1.76
N CYS A 2 -1.84 31.04 -1.61
CA CYS A 2 -1.15 29.85 -1.11
C CYS A 2 -0.16 29.37 -2.16
N ASP A 3 1.09 29.29 -1.80
CA ASP A 3 2.08 28.67 -2.67
C ASP A 3 1.74 27.20 -2.78
N ASN A 4 1.61 26.72 -4.01
CA ASN A 4 1.44 25.30 -4.26
C ASN A 4 2.71 24.55 -3.85
N MET A 5 2.53 23.36 -3.32
CA MET A 5 3.65 22.51 -2.94
C MET A 5 3.72 21.32 -3.89
N LEU A 6 4.91 21.05 -4.41
CA LEU A 6 5.18 19.85 -5.17
C LEU A 6 5.45 18.69 -4.21
N VAL A 7 4.67 17.63 -4.37
CA VAL A 7 4.80 16.42 -3.53
C VAL A 7 5.21 15.27 -4.42
N LYS A 8 6.26 14.54 -4.00
CA LYS A 8 6.75 13.38 -4.72
C LYS A 8 5.72 12.26 -4.72
N VAL A 9 5.60 11.55 -5.83
CA VAL A 9 4.66 10.45 -6.01
C VAL A 9 5.38 9.11 -5.90
N GLY A 10 4.89 8.25 -5.03
CA GLY A 10 5.25 6.84 -4.95
C GLY A 10 4.12 5.98 -5.51
N VAL A 11 4.45 5.16 -6.49
CA VAL A 11 3.50 4.20 -7.08
C VAL A 11 3.70 2.84 -6.43
N SER A 12 2.65 2.33 -5.80
CA SER A 12 2.68 1.01 -5.17
C SER A 12 2.22 -0.08 -6.12
N ASN A 13 2.89 -1.22 -6.05
CA ASN A 13 2.42 -2.46 -6.67
C ASN A 13 1.80 -3.35 -5.58
N ARG A 14 1.13 -4.44 -5.97
CA ARG A 14 0.56 -5.39 -5.01
C ARG A 14 1.64 -5.88 -4.04
N HIS A 15 1.32 -5.92 -2.78
CA HIS A 15 2.22 -6.37 -1.73
C HIS A 15 1.44 -6.83 -0.51
N ILE A 16 2.14 -7.39 0.45
CA ILE A 16 1.55 -7.90 1.69
C ILE A 16 2.35 -7.45 2.90
N HIS A 17 1.64 -7.05 3.94
CA HIS A 17 2.16 -6.88 5.29
C HIS A 17 1.73 -8.06 6.13
N LEU A 18 2.62 -8.58 6.96
CA LEU A 18 2.36 -9.79 7.75
C LEU A 18 2.33 -9.51 9.25
N SER A 19 1.39 -10.15 9.94
CA SER A 19 1.48 -10.32 11.37
C SER A 19 2.53 -11.39 11.70
N GLN A 20 3.04 -11.39 12.93
CA GLN A 20 4.01 -12.42 13.35
C GLN A 20 3.41 -13.82 13.30
N THR A 21 2.16 -13.98 13.73
CA THR A 21 1.46 -15.26 13.69
C THR A 21 1.39 -15.82 12.26
N ASP A 22 0.99 -15.00 11.31
CA ASP A 22 0.86 -15.42 9.91
C ASP A 22 2.22 -15.64 9.26
N ALA A 23 3.21 -14.79 9.58
CA ALA A 23 4.58 -14.98 9.11
C ALA A 23 5.16 -16.35 9.56
N ASN A 24 4.88 -16.76 10.79
CA ASN A 24 5.32 -18.05 11.33
C ASN A 24 4.72 -19.23 10.56
N ILE A 25 3.46 -19.12 10.14
CA ILE A 25 2.79 -20.17 9.37
C ILE A 25 3.33 -20.22 7.94
N LEU A 26 3.48 -19.07 7.30
CA LEU A 26 3.85 -18.97 5.88
C LEU A 26 5.34 -19.25 5.65
N PHE A 27 6.20 -18.82 6.57
CA PHE A 27 7.66 -18.90 6.44
C PHE A 27 8.35 -19.76 7.49
N LYS A 28 7.73 -20.09 8.56
CA LYS A 28 8.20 -20.75 9.79
C LYS A 28 8.53 -19.78 10.91
N GLU A 29 8.59 -20.31 12.13
CA GLU A 29 9.00 -19.53 13.31
C GLU A 29 10.45 -19.03 13.17
N ASN A 30 10.68 -17.81 13.65
CA ASN A 30 12.01 -17.16 13.65
C ASN A 30 12.62 -16.97 12.26
N TYR A 31 11.80 -17.00 11.22
CA TYR A 31 12.28 -16.71 9.87
C TYR A 31 12.77 -15.26 9.78
N GLN A 32 13.95 -15.07 9.23
CA GLN A 32 14.54 -13.74 9.02
C GLN A 32 14.28 -13.29 7.59
N PHE A 33 13.39 -12.31 7.43
CA PHE A 33 13.13 -11.73 6.11
C PHE A 33 14.36 -11.00 5.60
N LYS A 34 14.71 -11.27 4.35
CA LYS A 34 15.83 -10.61 3.68
C LYS A 34 15.41 -9.26 3.15
N LYS A 35 16.04 -8.19 3.63
CA LYS A 35 15.84 -6.86 3.08
C LYS A 35 16.38 -6.80 1.64
N ARG A 36 15.55 -6.35 0.71
CA ARG A 36 15.95 -6.02 -0.65
C ARG A 36 16.38 -4.56 -0.75
N ASN A 37 15.56 -3.65 -0.23
CA ASN A 37 15.82 -2.21 -0.20
C ASN A 37 14.90 -1.52 0.80
N ASP A 38 15.36 -0.39 1.33
CA ASP A 38 14.50 0.49 2.13
C ASP A 38 13.48 1.18 1.22
N LEU A 39 12.28 1.41 1.78
CA LEU A 39 11.25 2.22 1.15
C LEU A 39 11.37 3.68 1.59
N SER A 40 10.59 4.56 0.99
CA SER A 40 10.64 5.99 1.30
C SER A 40 10.22 6.32 2.73
N GLN A 41 9.30 5.55 3.30
CA GLN A 41 8.87 5.74 4.68
C GLN A 41 9.87 5.08 5.63
N LYS A 42 10.24 5.81 6.70
CA LYS A 42 11.25 5.34 7.66
C LYS A 42 10.86 4.01 8.30
N GLY A 43 11.78 3.08 8.31
CA GLY A 43 11.62 1.76 8.92
C GLY A 43 10.89 0.75 8.06
N GLU A 44 10.27 1.16 6.96
CA GLU A 44 9.65 0.25 6.00
C GLU A 44 10.65 -0.22 4.95
N PHE A 45 10.55 -1.48 4.58
CA PHE A 45 11.47 -2.07 3.60
C PHE A 45 10.78 -3.16 2.77
N ALA A 46 11.16 -3.23 1.51
CA ALA A 46 10.81 -4.36 0.66
C ALA A 46 11.75 -5.52 0.96
N THR A 47 11.20 -6.72 1.04
CA THR A 47 11.99 -7.95 1.22
C THR A 47 12.23 -8.63 -0.11
N GLU A 48 13.15 -9.59 -0.15
CA GLU A 48 13.32 -10.51 -1.28
C GLU A 48 12.26 -11.60 -1.28
N ASP A 49 11.50 -11.73 -0.19
CA ASP A 49 10.52 -12.77 0.03
C ASP A 49 9.19 -12.42 -0.62
N THR A 50 8.54 -13.44 -1.18
CA THR A 50 7.23 -13.32 -1.80
C THR A 50 6.32 -14.43 -1.32
N VAL A 51 5.02 -14.18 -1.45
CA VAL A 51 3.97 -15.18 -1.24
C VAL A 51 3.10 -15.27 -2.49
N ILE A 52 2.31 -16.33 -2.56
CA ILE A 52 1.28 -16.49 -3.58
C ILE A 52 -0.03 -15.98 -3.01
N ASN A 53 -0.76 -15.17 -3.76
CA ASN A 53 -2.15 -14.80 -3.47
C ASN A 53 -3.05 -15.45 -4.49
N LYS A 54 -4.06 -16.17 -4.04
CA LYS A 54 -4.90 -16.98 -4.91
C LYS A 54 -6.36 -16.89 -4.56
N THR A 55 -7.19 -16.89 -5.60
CA THR A 55 -8.63 -17.16 -5.55
C THR A 55 -8.94 -18.24 -6.58
N ASP A 56 -10.22 -18.61 -6.69
CA ASP A 56 -10.65 -19.56 -7.72
C ASP A 56 -10.43 -19.04 -9.16
N ASN A 57 -10.34 -17.72 -9.31
CA ASN A 57 -10.26 -17.08 -10.64
C ASN A 57 -8.83 -16.84 -11.12
N TYR A 58 -7.90 -16.57 -10.22
CA TYR A 58 -6.55 -16.15 -10.60
C TYR A 58 -5.53 -16.40 -9.50
N THR A 59 -4.25 -16.45 -9.90
CA THR A 59 -3.12 -16.61 -8.97
C THR A 59 -2.05 -15.57 -9.28
N PHE A 60 -1.66 -14.81 -8.27
CA PHE A 60 -0.45 -13.97 -8.30
C PHE A 60 0.68 -14.74 -7.61
N ASP A 61 1.70 -15.12 -8.37
CA ASP A 61 2.77 -15.99 -7.87
C ASP A 61 3.81 -15.28 -7.00
N HIS A 62 3.97 -13.97 -7.16
CA HIS A 62 5.05 -13.22 -6.51
C HIS A 62 4.53 -11.92 -5.90
N VAL A 63 3.84 -12.04 -4.76
CA VAL A 63 3.39 -10.88 -4.00
C VAL A 63 4.44 -10.55 -2.94
N ARG A 64 5.05 -9.38 -3.04
CA ARG A 64 6.17 -8.96 -2.20
C ARG A 64 5.76 -8.78 -0.75
N VAL A 65 6.54 -9.36 0.16
CA VAL A 65 6.42 -9.08 1.58
C VAL A 65 7.13 -7.76 1.88
N VAL A 66 6.41 -6.86 2.53
CA VAL A 66 6.93 -5.56 2.98
C VAL A 66 7.02 -5.58 4.50
N GLY A 67 8.21 -5.35 5.02
CA GLY A 67 8.47 -5.26 6.45
C GLY A 67 8.36 -3.84 6.98
N PRO A 68 8.37 -3.67 8.28
CA PRO A 68 8.52 -4.70 9.32
C PRO A 68 7.21 -5.49 9.58
N ILE A 69 7.28 -6.47 10.47
CA ILE A 69 6.10 -7.20 10.98
C ILE A 69 5.11 -6.18 11.57
N ARG A 70 3.82 -6.41 11.30
CA ARG A 70 2.73 -5.58 11.80
C ARG A 70 1.83 -6.35 12.76
N ASP A 71 0.89 -5.66 13.38
CA ASP A 71 -0.11 -6.27 14.27
C ASP A 71 -1.19 -7.04 13.50
N TYR A 72 -1.24 -6.86 12.19
CA TYR A 72 -2.24 -7.48 11.31
C TYR A 72 -1.62 -7.86 9.97
N THR A 73 -2.25 -8.81 9.28
CA THR A 73 -1.90 -9.16 7.90
C THR A 73 -2.81 -8.41 6.95
N GLN A 74 -2.23 -7.72 5.97
CA GLN A 74 -2.94 -6.91 5.00
C GLN A 74 -2.37 -7.09 3.60
N VAL A 75 -3.25 -7.44 2.67
CA VAL A 75 -2.94 -7.52 1.25
C VAL A 75 -3.43 -6.23 0.59
N GLU A 76 -2.55 -5.54 -0.10
CA GLU A 76 -2.87 -4.31 -0.83
C GLU A 76 -2.71 -4.55 -2.32
N ILE A 77 -3.79 -4.33 -3.06
CA ILE A 77 -3.84 -4.54 -4.50
C ILE A 77 -4.53 -3.37 -5.20
N SER A 78 -4.37 -3.30 -6.50
CA SER A 78 -5.07 -2.34 -7.34
C SER A 78 -6.45 -2.88 -7.77
N GLU A 79 -7.27 -1.99 -8.34
CA GLU A 79 -8.57 -2.39 -8.89
C GLU A 79 -8.42 -3.42 -10.01
N SER A 80 -7.43 -3.28 -10.89
CA SER A 80 -7.18 -4.23 -11.97
C SER A 80 -6.75 -5.61 -11.44
N ASP A 81 -5.94 -5.64 -10.39
CA ASP A 81 -5.60 -6.90 -9.70
C ASP A 81 -6.84 -7.56 -9.10
N ALA A 82 -7.72 -6.77 -8.48
CA ALA A 82 -8.96 -7.27 -7.89
C ALA A 82 -9.88 -7.91 -8.94
N LYS A 83 -9.97 -7.30 -10.12
CA LYS A 83 -10.74 -7.87 -11.24
C LYS A 83 -10.20 -9.24 -11.67
N LEU A 84 -8.89 -9.39 -11.76
CA LEU A 84 -8.27 -10.67 -12.08
C LEU A 84 -8.60 -11.72 -11.02
N LEU A 85 -8.50 -11.36 -9.76
CA LEU A 85 -8.82 -12.25 -8.63
C LEU A 85 -10.34 -12.52 -8.50
N GLY A 86 -11.19 -11.72 -9.14
CA GLY A 86 -12.64 -11.87 -9.05
C GLY A 86 -13.23 -11.48 -7.70
N ILE A 87 -12.60 -10.52 -7.02
CA ILE A 87 -13.02 -10.01 -5.72
C ILE A 87 -13.27 -8.50 -5.78
N ASN A 88 -13.95 -7.95 -4.77
CA ASN A 88 -14.28 -6.54 -4.66
C ASN A 88 -13.76 -5.95 -3.35
N PRO A 89 -12.43 -5.78 -3.19
CA PRO A 89 -11.91 -5.18 -1.98
C PRO A 89 -12.38 -3.73 -1.85
N PRO A 90 -12.72 -3.29 -0.64
CA PRO A 90 -13.04 -1.89 -0.42
C PRO A 90 -11.80 -1.01 -0.49
N VAL A 91 -12.00 0.25 -0.87
CA VAL A 91 -10.94 1.27 -0.78
C VAL A 91 -10.89 1.74 0.67
N ARG A 92 -9.77 1.54 1.33
CA ARG A 92 -9.62 1.77 2.76
C ARG A 92 -8.27 2.39 3.13
N ASP A 93 -8.23 2.97 4.30
CA ASP A 93 -6.98 3.26 5.00
C ASP A 93 -6.32 1.96 5.46
N SER A 94 -4.99 1.96 5.54
CA SER A 94 -4.24 0.84 6.10
C SER A 94 -4.72 0.53 7.52
N GLY A 95 -4.95 -0.74 7.80
CA GLY A 95 -5.46 -1.24 9.08
C GLY A 95 -6.97 -1.26 9.21
N ASP A 96 -7.70 -0.64 8.31
CA ASP A 96 -9.17 -0.68 8.29
C ASP A 96 -9.64 -1.88 7.45
N LEU A 97 -9.69 -3.04 8.09
CA LEU A 97 -9.88 -4.33 7.43
C LEU A 97 -11.27 -4.94 7.60
N ASP A 98 -12.15 -4.33 8.38
CA ASP A 98 -13.49 -4.86 8.62
C ASP A 98 -14.26 -5.01 7.32
N ASN A 99 -14.80 -6.21 7.09
CA ASN A 99 -15.56 -6.53 5.87
C ASN A 99 -14.78 -6.31 4.56
N SER A 100 -13.46 -6.41 4.62
CA SER A 100 -12.62 -6.46 3.43
C SER A 100 -12.64 -7.86 2.81
N GLU A 101 -11.88 -8.08 1.75
CA GLU A 101 -11.94 -9.35 1.03
C GLU A 101 -11.00 -10.41 1.58
N ASP A 102 -11.31 -11.67 1.28
CA ASP A 102 -10.56 -12.85 1.69
C ASP A 102 -9.66 -13.32 0.56
N VAL A 103 -8.48 -13.83 0.92
CA VAL A 103 -7.54 -14.41 -0.06
C VAL A 103 -6.85 -15.62 0.54
N LEU A 104 -6.58 -16.61 -0.31
CA LEU A 104 -5.64 -17.68 0.04
C LEU A 104 -4.22 -17.16 -0.13
N ILE A 105 -3.43 -17.27 0.92
CA ILE A 105 -2.03 -16.87 0.93
C ILE A 105 -1.18 -18.12 1.10
N ILE A 106 -0.24 -18.34 0.18
CA ILE A 106 0.63 -19.51 0.19
C ILE A 106 2.07 -19.04 0.31
N GLY A 107 2.75 -19.50 1.35
CA GLY A 107 4.17 -19.29 1.57
C GLY A 107 4.97 -20.56 1.40
N PRO A 108 6.30 -20.51 1.60
CA PRO A 108 7.16 -21.70 1.45
C PRO A 108 6.88 -22.82 2.45
N SER A 109 6.36 -22.46 3.63
CA SER A 109 6.17 -23.42 4.73
C SER A 109 4.71 -23.72 5.07
N GLY A 110 3.76 -23.02 4.48
CA GLY A 110 2.35 -23.24 4.76
C GLY A 110 1.45 -22.26 4.04
N SER A 111 0.15 -22.40 4.26
CA SER A 111 -0.86 -21.55 3.64
C SER A 111 -1.92 -21.15 4.66
N ILE A 112 -2.58 -20.03 4.37
CA ILE A 112 -3.67 -19.48 5.18
C ILE A 112 -4.76 -18.98 4.23
N PHE A 113 -6.00 -19.43 4.44
CA PHE A 113 -7.14 -18.72 3.88
C PHE A 113 -7.49 -17.57 4.82
N LYS A 114 -7.00 -16.37 4.49
CA LYS A 114 -7.13 -15.23 5.38
C LYS A 114 -8.39 -14.44 5.08
N LYS A 115 -9.23 -14.29 6.10
CA LYS A 115 -10.46 -13.50 6.01
C LYS A 115 -10.19 -12.04 6.31
N ASN A 116 -10.94 -11.15 5.64
CA ASN A 116 -10.92 -9.71 5.91
C ASN A 116 -9.50 -9.14 5.91
N CYS A 117 -8.73 -9.42 4.87
CA CYS A 117 -7.33 -9.01 4.81
C CYS A 117 -6.96 -8.18 3.57
N CYS A 118 -7.82 -8.12 2.57
CA CYS A 118 -7.47 -7.52 1.28
C CYS A 118 -8.25 -6.24 1.05
N ILE A 119 -7.51 -5.16 0.79
CA ILE A 119 -8.04 -3.82 0.51
C ILE A 119 -7.39 -3.25 -0.75
N ILE A 120 -8.03 -2.24 -1.31
CA ILE A 120 -7.40 -1.29 -2.24
C ILE A 120 -7.02 -0.07 -1.40
N PRO A 121 -5.73 0.29 -1.32
CA PRO A 121 -5.34 1.45 -0.53
C PRO A 121 -5.89 2.72 -1.17
N ASN A 122 -6.42 3.62 -0.35
CA ASN A 122 -6.84 4.93 -0.83
C ASN A 122 -5.62 5.76 -1.26
N ARG A 123 -5.87 6.80 -2.05
CA ARG A 123 -4.85 7.81 -2.32
C ARG A 123 -4.53 8.53 -1.03
N HIS A 124 -3.26 8.57 -0.63
CA HIS A 124 -2.91 9.21 0.62
C HIS A 124 -1.55 9.91 0.54
N ILE A 125 -1.43 11.02 1.24
CA ILE A 125 -0.18 11.73 1.43
C ILE A 125 0.27 11.52 2.87
N HIS A 126 1.49 11.02 3.04
CA HIS A 126 2.19 11.03 4.31
C HIS A 126 2.91 12.36 4.47
N CYS A 127 2.77 12.99 5.62
CA CYS A 127 3.48 14.21 5.95
C CYS A 127 3.83 14.26 7.44
N ASN A 128 4.75 15.14 7.80
CA ASN A 128 5.06 15.46 9.18
C ASN A 128 4.95 16.97 9.41
N LYS A 129 4.98 17.40 10.66
CA LYS A 129 4.80 18.82 11.01
C LYS A 129 5.85 19.75 10.42
N LEU A 130 7.06 19.23 10.19
CA LEU A 130 8.18 20.01 9.66
C LEU A 130 8.04 20.29 8.16
N ASP A 131 7.17 19.57 7.46
CA ASP A 131 6.94 19.76 6.03
C ASP A 131 6.21 21.08 5.73
N ASN A 132 5.53 21.67 6.70
CA ASN A 132 4.68 22.85 6.52
C ASN A 132 3.67 22.67 5.39
N PHE A 133 3.08 21.48 5.32
CA PHE A 133 2.19 21.08 4.22
C PHE A 133 0.89 21.89 4.21
N GLY A 134 0.45 22.38 5.37
CA GLY A 134 -0.75 23.21 5.49
C GLY A 134 -2.05 22.44 5.64
N TYR A 135 -1.99 21.13 5.68
CA TYR A 135 -3.15 20.24 5.90
C TYR A 135 -2.91 19.37 7.12
N THR A 136 -3.97 18.91 7.72
CA THR A 136 -3.90 18.10 8.95
C THR A 136 -4.36 16.68 8.70
N ASN A 137 -4.00 15.80 9.63
CA ASN A 137 -4.41 14.39 9.60
C ASN A 137 -5.92 14.25 9.47
N GLY A 138 -6.36 13.48 8.49
CA GLY A 138 -7.79 13.25 8.21
C GLY A 138 -8.39 14.17 7.16
N ASP A 139 -7.70 15.22 6.72
CA ASP A 139 -8.16 16.05 5.62
C ASP A 139 -8.23 15.21 4.32
N VAL A 140 -9.19 15.55 3.47
CA VAL A 140 -9.30 14.98 2.12
C VAL A 140 -9.16 16.13 1.13
N ILE A 141 -8.16 16.05 0.28
CA ILE A 141 -7.76 17.15 -0.59
C ILE A 141 -7.65 16.71 -2.04
N SER A 142 -7.40 17.66 -2.91
CA SER A 142 -7.16 17.45 -4.35
C SER A 142 -5.83 18.02 -4.75
N GLY A 143 -5.26 17.49 -5.83
CA GLY A 143 -4.04 18.01 -6.43
C GLY A 143 -4.13 18.01 -7.96
N SER A 144 -3.14 18.59 -8.59
CA SER A 144 -3.05 18.66 -10.04
C SER A 144 -1.79 17.96 -10.54
N ILE A 145 -1.96 17.07 -11.50
CA ILE A 145 -0.86 16.36 -12.13
C ILE A 145 -1.16 16.12 -13.61
N ASN A 146 -0.18 16.42 -14.47
CA ASN A 146 -0.30 16.25 -15.92
C ASN A 146 -1.57 16.88 -16.51
N GLY A 147 -1.97 18.06 -16.02
CA GLY A 147 -3.15 18.77 -16.49
C GLY A 147 -4.48 18.19 -16.02
N LYS A 148 -4.46 17.21 -15.12
CA LYS A 148 -5.65 16.56 -14.55
C LYS A 148 -5.73 16.84 -13.07
N ILE A 149 -6.95 16.88 -12.54
CA ILE A 149 -7.20 16.99 -11.10
C ILE A 149 -7.37 15.59 -10.52
N MET A 150 -6.60 15.29 -9.48
CA MET A 150 -6.73 14.09 -8.67
C MET A 150 -7.46 14.46 -7.38
N ASN A 151 -8.62 13.88 -7.18
CA ASN A 151 -9.45 14.09 -6.00
C ASN A 151 -9.23 12.97 -4.96
N ASP A 152 -9.88 13.12 -3.80
CA ASP A 152 -9.94 12.10 -2.76
C ASP A 152 -8.56 11.65 -2.26
N ILE A 153 -7.68 12.59 -2.01
CA ILE A 153 -6.36 12.35 -1.45
C ILE A 153 -6.45 12.54 0.06
N HIS A 154 -6.22 11.48 0.82
CA HIS A 154 -6.30 11.46 2.27
C HIS A 154 -4.97 11.90 2.89
N VAL A 155 -5.01 12.87 3.78
CA VAL A 155 -3.81 13.35 4.48
C VAL A 155 -3.58 12.54 5.75
N LYS A 156 -2.37 11.99 5.90
CA LYS A 156 -1.90 11.26 7.08
C LYS A 156 -0.67 11.96 7.64
N GLU A 157 -0.76 12.41 8.89
CA GLU A 157 0.32 13.12 9.55
C GLU A 157 0.88 12.32 10.72
N LYS A 158 2.18 12.12 10.73
CA LYS A 158 2.96 11.59 11.87
C LYS A 158 4.36 12.17 11.83
N ASP A 159 5.01 12.28 13.00
CA ASP A 159 6.37 12.80 13.09
C ASP A 159 7.39 11.95 12.32
N SER A 160 7.11 10.65 12.17
CA SER A 160 7.98 9.70 11.47
C SER A 160 7.75 9.66 9.96
N TYR A 161 6.72 10.33 9.43
CA TYR A 161 6.39 10.25 8.01
C TYR A 161 7.30 11.14 7.16
N VAL A 162 7.57 10.64 5.95
CA VAL A 162 8.25 11.38 4.87
C VAL A 162 7.20 11.85 3.88
N LEU A 163 7.28 13.10 3.46
CA LEU A 163 6.31 13.71 2.54
C LEU A 163 6.30 12.98 1.19
N GLU A 164 5.23 12.27 0.92
CA GLU A 164 5.04 11.53 -0.33
C GLU A 164 3.57 11.20 -0.54
N LEU A 165 3.10 11.31 -1.78
CA LEU A 165 1.80 10.79 -2.22
C LEU A 165 1.97 9.33 -2.62
N HIS A 166 1.11 8.46 -2.10
CA HIS A 166 1.06 7.05 -2.50
C HIS A 166 -0.21 6.78 -3.29
N ILE A 167 -0.05 6.20 -4.47
CA ILE A 167 -1.14 5.82 -5.37
C ILE A 167 -0.93 4.40 -5.90
N THR A 168 -2.01 3.80 -6.40
CA THR A 168 -1.95 2.50 -7.05
C THR A 168 -1.38 2.62 -8.48
N LYS A 169 -0.96 1.50 -9.05
CA LYS A 169 -0.53 1.45 -10.46
C LYS A 169 -1.65 1.85 -11.42
N ASP A 170 -2.91 1.59 -11.06
CA ASP A 170 -4.06 1.98 -11.89
C ASP A 170 -4.23 3.50 -11.91
N ASP A 171 -4.08 4.16 -10.76
CA ASP A 171 -4.05 5.61 -10.70
C ASP A 171 -2.87 6.17 -11.51
N ALA A 172 -1.70 5.55 -11.39
CA ALA A 172 -0.52 5.96 -12.17
C ALA A 172 -0.79 5.93 -13.66
N THR A 173 -1.43 4.87 -14.14
CA THR A 173 -1.83 4.75 -15.56
C THR A 173 -2.87 5.80 -15.95
N LEU A 174 -3.88 6.00 -15.11
CA LEU A 174 -4.97 6.96 -15.37
C LEU A 174 -4.46 8.39 -15.51
N TYR A 175 -3.51 8.79 -14.66
CA TYR A 175 -2.96 10.13 -14.64
C TYR A 175 -1.66 10.30 -15.44
N GLY A 176 -1.15 9.24 -16.05
CA GLY A 176 0.10 9.28 -16.81
C GLY A 176 1.32 9.56 -15.95
N VAL A 177 1.39 8.98 -14.75
CA VAL A 177 2.39 9.28 -13.73
C VAL A 177 3.32 8.09 -13.56
N GLU A 178 4.59 8.36 -13.33
CA GLU A 178 5.59 7.37 -12.96
C GLU A 178 6.06 7.60 -11.53
N ASN A 179 6.61 6.54 -10.93
CA ASN A 179 7.21 6.64 -9.60
C ASN A 179 8.30 7.71 -9.59
N GLY A 180 8.24 8.63 -8.66
CA GLY A 180 9.18 9.73 -8.54
C GLY A 180 8.75 11.03 -9.22
N ASP A 181 7.63 11.03 -9.94
CA ASP A 181 7.01 12.26 -10.45
C ASP A 181 6.48 13.11 -9.29
N TYR A 182 5.99 14.31 -9.61
CA TYR A 182 5.48 15.24 -8.61
C TYR A 182 4.05 15.64 -8.91
N ILE A 183 3.25 15.76 -7.86
CA ILE A 183 1.91 16.34 -7.90
C ILE A 183 1.95 17.74 -7.30
N ASP A 184 1.16 18.63 -7.83
CA ASP A 184 1.00 20.00 -7.34
C ASP A 184 -0.24 20.06 -6.44
N ILE A 185 -0.01 20.34 -5.18
CA ILE A 185 -1.07 20.40 -4.17
C ILE A 185 -1.39 21.83 -3.79
#